data_c3a83b461267ad293342fb1a611de513
#
_entry.id   c3a83b461267ad293342fb1a611de513
#
_cell.length_a   1.000
_cell.length_b   1.000
_cell.length_c   1.000
_cell.angle_alpha   90.00
_cell.angle_beta   90.00
_cell.angle_gamma   90.00
#
_symmetry.space_group_name_H-M   'P 1'
#
loop_
_entity.id
_entity.type
_entity.pdbx_description
1 polymer ?
#
loop_
_entity_poly.entity_id
_entity_poly.type
_entity_poly.pdbx_seq_one_letter_code
_entity_poly.pdbx_strand_id
1 'polypeptide(L)'
;LENSAISIDQEISFLYKVDTKFEKKYDSHIPAIPSFNKKHLLDHGVKNKHIIQEKIHTISVQNLLNKYNVDKLDLFFVDAEGYDGKIIYDLLSNTNFRPFIIFEFIHIENSFFEKLNKKLIDENYLFFAVNENIFCLPKDKNFLNKN
;
A
#
# COMPACT_ATOMS: atom_id res chain seq x y z
N LEU A 1 -6.12 6.42 -15.70
CA LEU A 1 -4.98 6.04 -14.86
C LEU A 1 -4.63 7.23 -13.97
N GLU A 2 -4.46 7.00 -12.66
CA GLU A 2 -4.02 8.04 -11.73
C GLU A 2 -2.49 8.13 -11.74
N ASN A 3 -1.96 9.36 -11.82
CA ASN A 3 -0.53 9.62 -11.77
C ASN A 3 -0.16 10.31 -10.45
N SER A 4 -0.57 9.71 -9.34
CA SER A 4 -0.29 10.17 -7.98
C SER A 4 0.04 8.97 -7.11
N ALA A 5 0.89 9.14 -6.12
CA ALA A 5 1.10 8.11 -5.11
C ALA A 5 0.01 8.22 -4.02
N ILE A 6 -0.35 7.10 -3.43
CA ILE A 6 -1.25 7.12 -2.26
C ILE A 6 -0.47 7.56 -1.03
N SER A 7 -0.94 8.60 -0.35
CA SER A 7 -0.39 9.05 0.93
C SER A 7 -1.49 9.67 1.81
N ILE A 8 -1.36 9.44 3.11
CA ILE A 8 -2.30 9.96 4.12
C ILE A 8 -1.89 11.34 4.66
N ASP A 9 -0.64 11.75 4.46
CA ASP A 9 -0.05 12.82 5.27
C ASP A 9 0.11 14.16 4.52
N GLN A 10 0.21 14.18 3.18
CA GLN A 10 0.55 15.39 2.42
C GLN A 10 0.08 15.31 0.96
N GLU A 11 -0.28 16.46 0.37
CA GLU A 11 -0.59 16.57 -1.07
C GLU A 11 0.65 16.41 -1.98
N ILE A 12 1.83 16.62 -1.42
CA ILE A 12 3.12 16.51 -2.10
C ILE A 12 4.07 15.77 -1.19
N SER A 13 4.70 14.75 -1.69
CA SER A 13 5.71 13.97 -0.99
C SER A 13 6.93 13.73 -1.87
N PHE A 14 7.90 13.02 -1.32
CA PHE A 14 9.11 12.65 -2.03
C PHE A 14 9.23 11.13 -2.09
N LEU A 15 9.53 10.64 -3.29
CA LEU A 15 9.76 9.23 -3.57
C LEU A 15 11.25 9.03 -3.82
N TYR A 16 11.84 8.03 -3.18
CA TYR A 16 13.21 7.61 -3.45
C TYR A 16 13.21 6.54 -4.52
N LYS A 17 14.10 6.68 -5.49
CA LYS A 17 14.27 5.71 -6.58
C LYS A 17 15.72 5.64 -7.04
N VAL A 18 16.07 4.60 -7.79
CA VAL A 18 17.36 4.52 -8.46
C VAL A 18 17.44 5.59 -9.56
N ASP A 19 18.55 6.34 -9.63
CA ASP A 19 18.81 7.24 -10.74
C ASP A 19 18.94 6.42 -12.05
N THR A 20 18.22 6.83 -13.09
CA THR A 20 18.16 6.16 -14.39
C THR A 20 19.53 5.87 -15.00
N LYS A 21 20.53 6.70 -14.69
CA LYS A 21 21.94 6.49 -15.10
C LYS A 21 22.56 5.23 -14.52
N PHE A 22 21.99 4.70 -13.44
CA PHE A 22 22.55 3.56 -12.72
C PHE A 22 21.62 2.33 -12.70
N GLU A 23 20.43 2.39 -13.27
CA GLU A 23 19.47 1.28 -13.29
C GLU A 23 20.08 -0.03 -13.81
N LYS A 24 20.86 0.05 -14.89
CA LYS A 24 21.55 -1.11 -15.49
C LYS A 24 22.59 -1.78 -14.59
N LYS A 25 22.91 -1.20 -13.42
CA LYS A 25 23.84 -1.77 -12.43
C LYS A 25 23.16 -2.67 -11.42
N TYR A 26 21.87 -2.74 -11.46
CA TYR A 26 21.04 -3.48 -10.54
C TYR A 26 20.16 -4.48 -11.29
N ASP A 27 19.70 -5.52 -10.60
CA ASP A 27 18.72 -6.44 -11.12
C ASP A 27 17.45 -5.71 -11.55
N SER A 28 16.78 -6.18 -12.57
CA SER A 28 15.68 -5.47 -13.24
C SER A 28 14.50 -5.09 -12.32
N HIS A 29 14.30 -5.82 -11.21
CA HIS A 29 13.26 -5.53 -10.24
C HIS A 29 13.62 -4.32 -9.33
N ILE A 30 14.90 -4.08 -9.05
CA ILE A 30 15.35 -3.03 -8.12
C ILE A 30 14.95 -1.60 -8.57
N PRO A 31 15.11 -1.20 -9.85
CA PRO A 31 14.61 0.11 -10.29
C PRO A 31 13.08 0.23 -10.24
N ALA A 32 12.35 -0.88 -10.16
CA ALA A 32 10.89 -0.91 -10.15
C ALA A 32 10.25 -0.79 -8.76
N ILE A 33 11.07 -0.72 -7.68
CA ILE A 33 10.62 -0.62 -6.29
C ILE A 33 10.86 0.77 -5.66
N PRO A 34 10.40 1.88 -6.25
CA PRO A 34 10.51 3.19 -5.61
C PRO A 34 9.73 3.21 -4.29
N SER A 35 10.25 3.92 -3.28
CA SER A 35 9.67 3.91 -1.95
C SER A 35 9.68 5.29 -1.31
N PHE A 36 8.73 5.55 -0.41
CA PHE A 36 8.78 6.70 0.49
C PHE A 36 9.90 6.56 1.54
N ASN A 37 10.36 5.35 1.77
CA ASN A 37 11.44 5.06 2.71
C ASN A 37 12.75 4.77 1.96
N LYS A 38 13.71 5.70 2.05
CA LYS A 38 15.04 5.52 1.45
C LYS A 38 15.76 4.26 1.92
N LYS A 39 15.53 3.87 3.16
CA LYS A 39 16.14 2.67 3.76
C LYS A 39 15.75 1.41 3.00
N HIS A 40 14.53 1.32 2.48
CA HIS A 40 14.07 0.22 1.66
C HIS A 40 15.02 -0.05 0.47
N LEU A 41 15.38 0.98 -0.29
CA LEU A 41 16.34 0.85 -1.41
C LEU A 41 17.75 0.46 -0.94
N LEU A 42 18.20 0.99 0.21
CA LEU A 42 19.50 0.63 0.79
C LEU A 42 19.55 -0.83 1.22
N ASP A 43 18.49 -1.33 1.82
CA ASP A 43 18.36 -2.73 2.27
C ASP A 43 18.35 -3.69 1.06
N HIS A 44 17.87 -3.25 -0.10
CA HIS A 44 17.98 -3.95 -1.39
C HIS A 44 19.34 -3.77 -2.10
N GLY A 45 20.34 -3.25 -1.40
CA GLY A 45 21.71 -3.13 -1.90
C GLY A 45 21.98 -1.94 -2.84
N VAL A 46 21.03 -1.01 -2.96
CA VAL A 46 21.26 0.21 -3.76
C VAL A 46 22.25 1.12 -3.06
N LYS A 47 23.29 1.52 -3.77
CA LYS A 47 24.30 2.46 -3.22
C LYS A 47 23.65 3.83 -3.01
N ASN A 48 23.89 4.45 -1.86
CA ASN A 48 23.31 5.75 -1.49
C ASN A 48 23.49 6.84 -2.57
N LYS A 49 24.63 6.88 -3.26
CA LYS A 49 24.93 7.83 -4.34
C LYS A 49 24.18 7.56 -5.66
N HIS A 50 23.46 6.43 -5.76
CA HIS A 50 22.64 6.05 -6.90
C HIS A 50 21.15 6.28 -6.64
N ILE A 51 20.80 6.75 -5.44
CA ILE A 51 19.42 7.06 -5.07
C ILE A 51 19.18 8.54 -5.30
N ILE A 52 18.14 8.84 -6.04
CA ILE A 52 17.60 10.20 -6.19
C ILE A 52 16.27 10.33 -5.48
N GLN A 53 15.90 11.57 -5.20
CA GLN A 53 14.63 11.93 -4.61
C GLN A 53 13.78 12.67 -5.67
N GLU A 54 12.59 12.19 -5.91
CA GLU A 54 11.64 12.80 -6.84
C GLU A 54 10.44 13.35 -6.07
N LYS A 55 10.07 14.59 -6.39
CA LYS A 55 8.86 15.21 -5.86
C LYS A 55 7.65 14.67 -6.62
N ILE A 56 6.67 14.15 -5.90
CA ILE A 56 5.46 13.56 -6.48
C ILE A 56 4.21 14.15 -5.86
N HIS A 57 3.13 14.17 -6.62
CA HIS A 57 1.80 14.42 -6.07
C HIS A 57 1.28 13.19 -5.37
N THR A 58 0.53 13.41 -4.30
CA THR A 58 -0.09 12.35 -3.53
C THR A 58 -1.59 12.59 -3.41
N ILE A 59 -2.31 11.52 -3.17
CA ILE A 59 -3.76 11.53 -2.97
C ILE A 59 -4.13 10.53 -1.88
N SER A 60 -5.05 10.87 -0.99
CA SER A 60 -5.59 9.89 -0.04
C SER A 60 -6.52 8.91 -0.73
N VAL A 61 -6.74 7.74 -0.12
CA VAL A 61 -7.68 6.74 -0.65
C VAL A 61 -9.08 7.35 -0.81
N GLN A 62 -9.56 8.10 0.19
CA GLN A 62 -10.87 8.75 0.12
C GLN A 62 -10.97 9.72 -1.06
N ASN A 63 -9.97 10.57 -1.25
CA ASN A 63 -9.96 11.54 -2.33
C ASN A 63 -9.87 10.86 -3.70
N LEU A 64 -9.12 9.75 -3.81
CA LEU A 64 -9.05 8.95 -5.02
C LEU A 64 -10.42 8.36 -5.37
N LEU A 65 -11.08 7.74 -4.40
CA LEU A 65 -12.41 7.15 -4.61
C LEU A 65 -13.46 8.22 -4.99
N ASN A 66 -13.42 9.37 -4.32
CA ASN A 66 -14.28 10.50 -4.63
C ASN A 66 -14.03 11.07 -6.04
N LYS A 67 -12.75 11.23 -6.41
CA LYS A 67 -12.34 11.75 -7.73
C LYS A 67 -12.91 10.91 -8.88
N TYR A 68 -12.99 9.60 -8.70
CA TYR A 68 -13.51 8.68 -9.72
C TYR A 68 -14.97 8.27 -9.49
N ASN A 69 -15.67 8.92 -8.55
CA ASN A 69 -17.08 8.64 -8.21
C ASN A 69 -17.32 7.14 -7.97
N VAL A 70 -16.44 6.52 -7.18
CA VAL A 70 -16.57 5.10 -6.84
C VAL A 70 -17.68 4.93 -5.82
N ASP A 71 -18.76 4.30 -6.20
CA ASP A 71 -19.94 4.01 -5.37
C ASP A 71 -19.91 2.59 -4.78
N LYS A 72 -19.11 1.70 -5.37
CA LYS A 72 -18.95 0.32 -4.94
C LYS A 72 -17.49 -0.12 -5.05
N LEU A 73 -16.98 -0.76 -3.99
CA LEU A 73 -15.64 -1.32 -3.94
C LEU A 73 -15.72 -2.77 -3.44
N ASP A 74 -15.51 -3.72 -4.33
CA ASP A 74 -15.58 -5.15 -4.00
C ASP A 74 -14.23 -5.74 -3.62
N LEU A 75 -13.17 -5.29 -4.27
CA LEU A 75 -11.79 -5.72 -4.05
C LEU A 75 -10.88 -4.51 -3.93
N PHE A 76 -9.98 -4.56 -2.95
CA PHE A 76 -8.90 -3.60 -2.76
C PHE A 76 -7.59 -4.35 -2.66
N PHE A 77 -6.80 -4.33 -3.72
CA PHE A 77 -5.47 -4.94 -3.79
C PHE A 77 -4.41 -3.86 -3.65
N VAL A 78 -3.47 -4.06 -2.73
CA VAL A 78 -2.38 -3.13 -2.44
C VAL A 78 -1.05 -3.87 -2.50
N ASP A 79 -0.09 -3.27 -3.20
CA ASP A 79 1.29 -3.67 -3.28
C ASP A 79 2.11 -2.37 -3.35
N ALA A 80 2.60 -1.92 -2.21
CA ALA A 80 3.20 -0.58 -2.03
C ALA A 80 4.48 -0.62 -1.20
N GLU A 81 5.22 -1.74 -1.27
CA GLU A 81 6.58 -1.88 -0.74
C GLU A 81 6.71 -1.38 0.72
N GLY A 82 5.81 -1.86 1.59
CA GLY A 82 5.76 -1.55 3.02
C GLY A 82 4.89 -0.34 3.39
N TYR A 83 4.30 0.37 2.42
CA TYR A 83 3.30 1.41 2.69
C TYR A 83 1.87 0.87 2.74
N ASP A 84 1.67 -0.39 2.39
CA ASP A 84 0.41 -1.13 2.30
C ASP A 84 -0.48 -0.93 3.52
N GLY A 85 0.10 -1.17 4.69
CA GLY A 85 -0.64 -1.06 5.94
C GLY A 85 -1.24 0.32 6.18
N LYS A 86 -0.53 1.38 5.80
CA LYS A 86 -1.02 2.76 5.94
C LYS A 86 -2.17 3.04 4.99
N ILE A 87 -2.09 2.56 3.75
CA ILE A 87 -3.13 2.69 2.73
C ILE A 87 -4.41 2.00 3.20
N ILE A 88 -4.31 0.78 3.73
CA ILE A 88 -5.46 0.02 4.24
C ILE A 88 -6.03 0.70 5.48
N TYR A 89 -5.18 1.16 6.38
CA TYR A 89 -5.62 1.87 7.57
C TYR A 89 -6.38 3.16 7.21
N ASP A 90 -5.94 3.89 6.17
CA ASP A 90 -6.62 5.07 5.62
C ASP A 90 -7.99 4.70 5.06
N LEU A 91 -8.07 3.67 4.20
CA LEU A 91 -9.33 3.17 3.66
C LEU A 91 -10.34 2.89 4.77
N LEU A 92 -9.94 2.09 5.77
CA LEU A 92 -10.81 1.64 6.85
C LEU A 92 -11.19 2.74 7.85
N SER A 93 -10.38 3.79 7.95
CA SER A 93 -10.62 4.90 8.91
C SER A 93 -11.41 6.04 8.29
N ASN A 94 -11.23 6.31 7.00
CA ASN A 94 -11.72 7.51 6.35
C ASN A 94 -12.79 7.23 5.29
N THR A 95 -13.19 5.96 5.09
CA THR A 95 -14.27 5.59 4.17
C THR A 95 -15.22 4.58 4.82
N ASN A 96 -16.41 4.45 4.22
CA ASN A 96 -17.39 3.43 4.60
C ASN A 96 -17.24 2.13 3.78
N PHE A 97 -16.26 2.06 2.89
CA PHE A 97 -16.02 0.87 2.08
C PHE A 97 -15.41 -0.24 2.93
N ARG A 98 -15.94 -1.45 2.77
CA ARG A 98 -15.41 -2.69 3.39
C ARG A 98 -15.28 -3.75 2.31
N PRO A 99 -14.29 -3.60 1.41
CA PRO A 99 -14.04 -4.56 0.33
C PRO A 99 -13.38 -5.83 0.85
N PHE A 100 -13.25 -6.83 0.00
CA PHE A 100 -12.21 -7.84 0.14
C PHE A 100 -10.85 -7.15 -0.02
N ILE A 101 -9.88 -7.39 0.89
CA ILE A 101 -8.59 -6.73 0.85
C ILE A 101 -7.49 -7.79 0.69
N ILE A 102 -6.52 -7.49 -0.19
CA ILE A 102 -5.28 -8.27 -0.34
C ILE A 102 -4.11 -7.29 -0.25
N PHE A 103 -3.10 -7.63 0.54
CA PHE A 103 -1.92 -6.78 0.67
C PHE A 103 -0.68 -7.57 1.08
N GLU A 104 0.50 -7.09 0.72
CA GLU A 104 1.77 -7.61 1.18
C GLU A 104 2.07 -7.09 2.60
N PHE A 105 2.53 -8.00 3.51
CA PHE A 105 2.78 -7.62 4.90
C PHE A 105 4.24 -7.67 5.32
N ILE A 106 5.11 -8.33 4.56
CA ILE A 106 6.50 -8.61 4.98
C ILE A 106 7.36 -7.35 5.16
N HIS A 107 7.02 -6.26 4.47
CA HIS A 107 7.70 -4.97 4.57
C HIS A 107 7.04 -3.98 5.54
N ILE A 108 5.93 -4.35 6.16
CA ILE A 108 5.24 -3.50 7.15
C ILE A 108 5.98 -3.58 8.49
N GLU A 109 6.26 -2.43 9.10
CA GLU A 109 6.84 -2.37 10.44
C GLU A 109 5.93 -3.06 11.47
N ASN A 110 6.50 -3.90 12.34
CA ASN A 110 5.75 -4.73 13.30
C ASN A 110 4.77 -3.93 14.16
N SER A 111 5.20 -2.77 14.68
CA SER A 111 4.35 -1.90 15.50
C SER A 111 3.12 -1.38 14.71
N PHE A 112 3.30 -1.08 13.44
CA PHE A 112 2.20 -0.66 12.58
C PHE A 112 1.31 -1.85 12.18
N PHE A 113 1.91 -3.02 11.94
CA PHE A 113 1.17 -4.24 11.64
C PHE A 113 0.24 -4.65 12.80
N GLU A 114 0.69 -4.55 14.05
CA GLU A 114 -0.16 -4.77 15.24
C GLU A 114 -1.35 -3.79 15.27
N LYS A 115 -1.11 -2.51 14.99
CA LYS A 115 -2.15 -1.48 14.90
C LYS A 115 -3.16 -1.78 13.78
N LEU A 116 -2.68 -2.23 12.62
CA LEU A 116 -3.52 -2.61 11.48
C LEU A 116 -4.37 -3.84 11.82
N ASN A 117 -3.78 -4.86 12.45
CA ASN A 117 -4.50 -6.07 12.86
C ASN A 117 -5.65 -5.73 13.82
N LYS A 118 -5.39 -4.86 14.79
CA LYS A 118 -6.44 -4.36 15.68
C LYS A 118 -7.54 -3.66 14.89
N LYS A 119 -7.20 -2.78 13.96
CA LYS A 119 -8.17 -2.08 13.11
C LYS A 119 -9.01 -3.07 12.28
N LEU A 120 -8.40 -4.08 11.68
CA LEU A 120 -9.11 -5.11 10.92
C LEU A 120 -10.11 -5.89 11.79
N ILE A 121 -9.73 -6.22 13.02
CA ILE A 121 -10.62 -6.88 13.99
C ILE A 121 -11.80 -5.97 14.36
N ASP A 122 -11.53 -4.71 14.70
CA ASP A 122 -12.53 -3.71 15.08
C ASP A 122 -13.53 -3.45 13.93
N GLU A 123 -13.06 -3.55 12.67
CA GLU A 123 -13.88 -3.41 11.45
C GLU A 123 -14.51 -4.75 10.99
N ASN A 124 -14.50 -5.76 11.86
CA ASN A 124 -15.16 -7.05 11.65
C ASN A 124 -14.64 -7.86 10.44
N TYR A 125 -13.31 -7.84 10.20
CA TYR A 125 -12.67 -8.67 9.20
C TYR A 125 -12.24 -10.03 9.76
N LEU A 126 -12.35 -11.08 8.93
CA LEU A 126 -11.54 -12.29 9.02
C LEU A 126 -10.31 -12.11 8.14
N PHE A 127 -9.14 -12.49 8.62
CA PHE A 127 -7.93 -12.42 7.81
C PHE A 127 -6.99 -13.60 8.08
N PHE A 128 -6.23 -13.96 7.05
CA PHE A 128 -5.25 -15.03 7.09
C PHE A 128 -4.12 -14.74 6.11
N ALA A 129 -2.94 -15.27 6.41
CA ALA A 129 -1.75 -15.12 5.57
C ALA A 129 -1.60 -16.28 4.60
N VAL A 130 -1.19 -15.97 3.36
CA VAL A 130 -0.73 -16.93 2.35
C VAL A 130 0.54 -16.37 1.73
N ASN A 131 1.66 -17.04 1.94
CA ASN A 131 3.00 -16.54 1.58
C ASN A 131 3.24 -15.15 2.18
N GLU A 132 3.50 -14.17 1.36
CA GLU A 132 3.82 -12.79 1.72
C GLU A 132 2.58 -11.88 1.78
N ASN A 133 1.40 -12.44 1.49
CA ASN A 133 0.16 -11.67 1.41
C ASN A 133 -0.82 -12.02 2.54
N ILE A 134 -1.59 -11.02 2.95
CA ILE A 134 -2.75 -11.18 3.82
C ILE A 134 -4.03 -10.97 3.01
N PHE A 135 -4.97 -11.87 3.23
CA PHE A 135 -6.30 -11.87 2.65
C PHE A 135 -7.30 -11.52 3.74
N CYS A 136 -8.08 -10.44 3.56
CA CYS A 136 -9.05 -9.96 4.54
C CYS A 136 -10.46 -10.00 3.96
N LEU A 137 -11.35 -10.72 4.64
CA LEU A 137 -12.77 -10.86 4.26
C LEU A 137 -13.67 -10.18 5.29
N PRO A 138 -14.54 -9.24 4.89
CA PRO A 138 -15.56 -8.69 5.79
C PRO A 138 -16.54 -9.82 6.21
N LYS A 139 -16.76 -10.01 7.52
CA LYS A 139 -17.63 -11.08 8.04
C LYS A 139 -19.09 -10.93 7.61
N ASP A 140 -19.55 -9.70 7.41
CA ASP A 140 -20.96 -9.42 7.12
C ASP A 140 -21.32 -9.58 5.63
N LYS A 141 -20.34 -9.79 4.76
CA LYS A 141 -20.59 -10.14 3.36
C LYS A 141 -20.80 -11.64 3.27
N ASN A 142 -22.05 -12.06 3.09
CA ASN A 142 -22.43 -13.47 2.79
C ASN A 142 -21.85 -13.91 1.43
N PHE A 143 -20.54 -14.11 1.35
CA PHE A 143 -19.90 -14.70 0.16
C PHE A 143 -20.26 -16.18 -0.02
N LEU A 144 -20.75 -16.83 1.05
CA LEU A 144 -21.01 -18.27 1.09
C LEU A 144 -22.47 -18.65 0.81
N ASN A 145 -23.39 -17.70 0.67
CA ASN A 145 -24.82 -17.95 0.49
C ASN A 145 -25.34 -17.59 -0.92
N LYS A 146 -24.58 -17.90 -1.97
CA LYS A 146 -25.14 -17.99 -3.32
C LYS A 146 -25.08 -19.46 -3.75
N ASN A 147 -26.08 -20.24 -3.28
CA ASN A 147 -26.50 -21.46 -3.96
C ASN A 147 -27.37 -21.10 -5.16
#